data_92f834cc680ac88119762e543dfc0bab
#
_entry.id   92f834cc680ac88119762e543dfc0bab
#
_cell.length_a   1.000
_cell.length_b   1.000
_cell.length_c   1.000
_cell.angle_alpha   90.00
_cell.angle_beta   90.00
_cell.angle_gamma   90.00
#
_symmetry.space_group_name_H-M   'P 1'
#
loop_
_entity.id
_entity.type
_entity.pdbx_description
1 polymer ?
#
loop_
_entity_poly.entity_id
_entity_poly.type
_entity_poly.pdbx_seq_one_letter_code
_entity_poly.pdbx_strand_id
1 'polypeptide(L)' 'MKNNENDIKKTRATIKDVAEKANVSLSTVSRALRDPEKTPPATVRKVMEAVESLNYVYNATAGS' A
#
# COMPACT_ATOMS: atom_id res chain seq x y z
N MET A 1 -16.42 -14.62 13.02
CA MET A 1 -16.48 -14.42 12.36
C MET A 1 -15.46 -13.89 11.71
N LYS A 2 -15.45 -13.64 10.87
CA LYS A 2 -14.56 -13.12 10.22
C LYS A 2 -13.82 -12.17 10.93
N ASN A 3 -14.17 -11.73 11.88
CA ASN A 3 -13.47 -10.75 12.60
C ASN A 3 -12.19 -11.23 13.13
N ASN A 4 -12.11 -12.46 13.48
CA ASN A 4 -10.88 -12.97 13.99
C ASN A 4 -9.83 -12.91 12.99
N GLU A 5 -10.18 -13.18 11.78
CA GLU A 5 -9.20 -13.15 10.76
C GLU A 5 -8.70 -11.78 10.60
N ASN A 6 -9.57 -10.81 10.75
CA ASN A 6 -9.15 -9.46 10.61
C ASN A 6 -8.15 -9.09 11.65
N ASP A 7 -8.33 -9.55 12.84
CA ASP A 7 -7.41 -9.24 13.90
C ASP A 7 -6.04 -9.70 13.55
N ILE A 8 -5.93 -10.88 13.06
CA ILE A 8 -4.67 -11.39 12.69
C ILE A 8 -4.07 -10.59 11.58
N LYS A 9 -4.85 -10.21 10.65
CA LYS A 9 -4.35 -9.47 9.55
C LYS A 9 -4.00 -8.07 9.89
N LYS A 10 -4.50 -7.55 10.96
CA LYS A 10 -4.17 -6.24 11.34
C LYS A 10 -2.72 -6.05 11.54
N THR A 11 -2.00 -7.06 11.87
CA THR A 11 -0.58 -6.93 12.07
C THR A 11 0.11 -6.74 10.75
N ARG A 12 -0.63 -6.93 9.66
CA ARG A 12 -0.02 -6.86 8.38
C ARG A 12 -0.87 -5.99 7.49
N ALA A 13 -0.39 -4.88 7.08
CA ALA A 13 -1.13 -4.00 6.21
C ALA A 13 -1.16 -4.57 4.80
N THR A 14 -2.23 -4.28 4.07
CA THR A 14 -2.35 -4.72 2.70
C THR A 14 -2.31 -3.50 1.80
N ILE A 15 -2.23 -3.73 0.51
CA ILE A 15 -2.17 -2.64 -0.44
C ILE A 15 -3.46 -1.84 -0.35
N LYS A 16 -4.55 -2.49 0.02
CA LYS A 16 -5.79 -1.81 0.18
C LYS A 16 -5.71 -0.81 1.32
N ASP A 17 -5.05 -1.19 2.40
CA ASP A 17 -4.87 -0.30 3.53
C ASP A 17 -4.04 0.91 3.11
N VAL A 18 -3.04 0.68 2.30
CA VAL A 18 -2.20 1.76 1.83
C VAL A 18 -3.03 2.74 1.00
N ALA A 19 -3.90 2.22 0.16
CA ALA A 19 -4.73 3.06 -0.68
C ALA A 19 -5.63 3.95 0.18
N GLU A 20 -6.21 3.36 1.20
CA GLU A 20 -7.08 4.13 2.07
C GLU A 20 -6.30 5.17 2.86
N LYS A 21 -5.15 4.79 3.34
CA LYS A 21 -4.35 5.70 4.12
C LYS A 21 -3.87 6.86 3.26
N ALA A 22 -3.48 6.58 2.04
CA ALA A 22 -3.01 7.61 1.13
C ALA A 22 -4.14 8.35 0.45
N ASN A 23 -5.37 7.85 0.64
CA ASN A 23 -6.54 8.47 0.05
C ASN A 23 -6.47 8.47 -1.48
N VAL A 24 -6.06 7.36 -2.03
CA VAL A 24 -6.00 7.19 -3.48
C VAL A 24 -6.56 5.81 -3.81
N SER A 25 -6.71 5.54 -5.09
CA SER A 25 -7.27 4.26 -5.49
C SER A 25 -6.21 3.17 -5.43
N LEU A 26 -6.67 1.94 -5.42
CA LEU A 26 -5.78 0.81 -5.41
C LEU A 26 -4.88 0.83 -6.61
N SER A 27 -5.43 1.16 -7.75
CA SER A 27 -4.65 1.23 -8.97
C SER A 27 -3.53 2.26 -8.84
N THR A 28 -3.82 3.35 -8.19
CA THR A 28 -2.84 4.40 -8.00
C THR A 28 -1.71 3.92 -7.13
N VAL A 29 -2.03 3.19 -6.06
CA VAL A 29 -0.99 2.68 -5.19
C VAL A 29 -0.11 1.71 -5.96
N SER A 30 -0.73 0.81 -6.69
CA SER A 30 -0.01 -0.18 -7.44
C SER A 30 0.92 0.47 -8.44
N ARG A 31 0.43 1.48 -9.13
CA ARG A 31 1.24 2.16 -10.11
C ARG A 31 2.38 2.94 -9.43
N ALA A 32 2.09 3.60 -8.34
CA ALA A 32 3.11 4.37 -7.66
C ALA A 32 4.25 3.48 -7.17
N LEU A 33 3.93 2.29 -6.73
CA LEU A 33 4.94 1.38 -6.24
C LEU A 33 5.71 0.70 -7.38
N ARG A 34 5.03 0.48 -8.49
CA ARG A 34 5.64 -0.18 -9.60
C ARG A 34 6.38 0.77 -10.52
N ASP A 35 5.75 1.88 -10.83
CA ASP A 35 6.32 2.84 -11.74
C ASP A 35 6.30 4.24 -11.15
N PRO A 36 7.10 4.47 -10.13
CA PRO A 36 7.09 5.79 -9.50
C PRO A 36 7.49 6.89 -10.47
N GLU A 37 8.26 6.54 -11.47
CA GLU A 37 8.68 7.54 -12.43
C GLU A 37 7.52 8.06 -13.25
N LYS A 38 6.53 7.22 -13.48
CA LYS A 38 5.39 7.61 -14.26
C LYS A 38 4.24 8.11 -13.43
N THR A 39 4.43 8.21 -12.15
CA THR A 39 3.40 8.65 -11.24
C THR A 39 3.76 10.04 -10.74
N PRO A 40 2.79 10.93 -10.59
CA PRO A 40 3.10 12.27 -10.08
C PRO A 40 3.83 12.18 -8.76
N PRO A 41 4.84 13.00 -8.57
CA PRO A 41 5.63 12.94 -7.33
C PRO A 41 4.80 13.14 -6.08
N ALA A 42 3.81 13.99 -6.14
CA ALA A 42 2.97 14.19 -4.97
C ALA A 42 2.24 12.91 -4.59
N THR A 43 1.78 12.18 -5.60
CA THR A 43 1.09 10.93 -5.36
C THR A 43 2.03 9.88 -4.81
N VAL A 44 3.22 9.80 -5.38
CA VAL A 44 4.20 8.85 -4.90
C VAL A 44 4.51 9.12 -3.44
N ARG A 45 4.64 10.39 -3.07
CA ARG A 45 4.94 10.74 -1.71
C ARG A 45 3.84 10.29 -0.77
N LYS A 46 2.58 10.52 -1.13
CA LYS A 46 1.47 10.10 -0.31
C LYS A 46 1.50 8.60 -0.10
N VAL A 47 1.73 7.86 -1.18
CA VAL A 47 1.74 6.43 -1.11
C VAL A 47 2.89 5.95 -0.24
N MET A 48 4.06 6.53 -0.41
CA MET A 48 5.20 6.09 0.37
C MET A 48 5.02 6.40 1.84
N GLU A 49 4.41 7.53 2.15
CA GLU A 49 4.14 7.85 3.53
C GLU A 49 3.16 6.86 4.13
N ALA A 50 2.17 6.47 3.36
CA ALA A 50 1.22 5.48 3.84
C ALA A 50 1.90 4.15 4.05
N VAL A 51 2.79 3.79 3.15
CA VAL A 51 3.52 2.53 3.26
C VAL A 51 4.32 2.51 4.55
N GLU A 52 5.03 3.59 4.83
CA GLU A 52 5.81 3.65 6.05
C GLU A 52 4.94 3.65 7.28
N SER A 53 3.87 4.42 7.23
CA SER A 53 2.98 4.54 8.37
C SER A 53 2.37 3.20 8.74
N LEU A 54 2.03 2.40 7.75
CA LEU A 54 1.41 1.11 7.98
C LEU A 54 2.42 -0.02 8.05
N ASN A 55 3.66 0.29 7.84
CA ASN A 55 4.70 -0.72 7.86
C ASN A 55 4.42 -1.78 6.79
N TYR A 56 3.91 -1.36 5.67
CA TYR A 56 3.58 -2.26 4.59
C TYR A 56 4.84 -2.60 3.80
N VAL A 57 5.01 -3.85 3.47
CA VAL A 57 6.18 -4.27 2.71
C VAL A 57 5.76 -4.64 1.31
N TYR A 58 6.25 -3.94 0.34
CA TYR A 58 5.95 -4.22 -1.05
C TYR A 58 7.07 -5.10 -1.58
N ASN A 59 6.72 -6.31 -1.92
CA ASN A 59 7.72 -7.27 -2.28
C ASN A 59 7.61 -7.68 -3.71
N ALA A 60 7.87 -6.80 -4.58
CA ALA A 60 7.75 -7.06 -6.00
C ALA A 60 8.70 -8.14 -6.44
N THR A 61 9.89 -8.09 -5.93
CA THR A 61 10.85 -9.07 -6.34
C THR A 61 10.50 -10.43 -5.85
N ALA A 62 10.00 -10.51 -4.67
CA ALA A 62 9.64 -11.79 -4.13
C ALA A 62 8.51 -12.36 -4.91
N GLY A 63 7.69 -11.53 -5.42
CA GLY A 63 6.59 -12.00 -6.17
C GLY A 63 7.00 -12.60 -7.47
N SER A 64 8.12 -12.30 -7.92
CA SER A 64 8.51 -12.83 -9.22
C SER A 64 9.15 -14.15 -9.12
#